data_3f36af5e5d33637547ff80e052fccf6b
#
_entry.id   3f36af5e5d33637547ff80e052fccf6b
#
_cell.length_a   1.000
_cell.length_b   1.000
_cell.length_c   1.000
_cell.angle_alpha   90.00
_cell.angle_beta   90.00
_cell.angle_gamma   90.00
#
_symmetry.space_group_name_H-M   'P 1'
#
loop_
_entity.id
_entity.type
_entity.pdbx_description
1 polymer ?
#
loop_
_entity_poly.entity_id
_entity_poly.type
_entity_poly.pdbx_seq_one_letter_code
_entity_poly.pdbx_strand_id
1 'polypeptide(L)'
;NLRAAMVLLIFGIVAQASLKGVISEPIIFIKTITLNTEKFTNSISILIIKVALSLTLTLFWALLIILTKPKLIKLLLASIIGLLIPLSWAGTGFILYDEFDPIAFESLSYTKPYADTLFWIVASSAISPNFGVGLVGGTVCGSIVTSLVTREFKIETFDSTAQTTRYFIGATMMGVGGVLAGGCTIGAGLAGLPSLALATILVTVSIILGGLACKYASASK
;
A
#
# COMPACT_ATOMS: atom_id res chain seq x y z
N ASN A 1 7.07 18.58 -4.51
CA ASN A 1 5.77 19.10 -4.07
C ASN A 1 5.71 19.04 -2.54
N LEU A 2 5.79 20.24 -1.89
CA LEU A 2 5.83 20.35 -0.42
C LEU A 2 4.57 19.81 0.24
N ARG A 3 3.42 19.91 -0.43
CA ARG A 3 2.13 19.33 0.03
C ARG A 3 2.23 17.84 0.21
N ALA A 4 2.79 17.13 -0.77
CA ALA A 4 2.96 15.69 -0.71
C ALA A 4 3.92 15.27 0.41
N ALA A 5 5.02 16.02 0.59
CA ALA A 5 5.98 15.74 1.65
C ALA A 5 5.36 15.87 3.06
N MET A 6 4.56 16.93 3.31
CA MET A 6 3.82 17.08 4.57
C MET A 6 2.83 15.94 4.82
N VAL A 7 2.05 15.59 3.80
CA VAL A 7 1.07 14.48 3.89
C VAL A 7 1.76 13.18 4.23
N LEU A 8 2.87 12.87 3.56
CA LEU A 8 3.64 11.66 3.80
C LEU A 8 4.26 11.64 5.22
N LEU A 9 4.76 12.78 5.69
CA LEU A 9 5.31 12.90 7.03
C LEU A 9 4.24 12.63 8.10
N ILE A 10 3.08 13.30 7.99
CA ILE A 10 1.95 13.08 8.91
C ILE A 10 1.46 11.64 8.85
N PHE A 11 1.27 11.11 7.63
CA PHE A 11 0.87 9.72 7.41
C PHE A 11 1.83 8.74 8.09
N GLY A 12 3.14 8.92 7.93
CA GLY A 12 4.14 8.04 8.52
C GLY A 12 4.18 8.11 10.06
N ILE A 13 4.08 9.31 10.65
CA ILE A 13 4.01 9.48 12.11
C ILE A 13 2.75 8.79 12.67
N VAL A 14 1.59 9.02 12.04
CA VAL A 14 0.33 8.42 12.48
C VAL A 14 0.34 6.90 12.28
N ALA A 15 0.89 6.41 11.17
CA ALA A 15 1.03 4.98 10.93
C ALA A 15 1.96 4.32 11.98
N GLN A 16 3.07 4.96 12.34
CA GLN A 16 3.96 4.46 13.39
C GLN A 16 3.28 4.46 14.77
N ALA A 17 2.57 5.53 15.12
CA ALA A 17 1.79 5.60 16.36
C ALA A 17 0.69 4.52 16.40
N SER A 18 0.14 4.16 15.27
CA SER A 18 -0.88 3.11 15.14
C SER A 18 -0.31 1.69 15.15
N LEU A 19 0.94 1.50 14.68
CA LEU A 19 1.60 0.19 14.64
C LEU A 19 2.25 -0.19 15.98
N LYS A 20 2.95 0.74 16.62
CA LYS A 20 3.79 0.48 17.80
C LYS A 20 3.57 1.48 18.94
N GLY A 21 2.68 2.46 18.78
CA GLY A 21 2.45 3.55 19.72
C GLY A 21 1.16 3.41 20.52
N VAL A 22 0.71 4.53 21.07
CA VAL A 22 -0.46 4.63 21.97
C VAL A 22 -1.76 4.16 21.33
N ILE A 23 -1.87 4.20 20.00
CA ILE A 23 -3.08 3.81 19.25
C ILE A 23 -3.07 2.30 18.90
N SER A 24 -1.99 1.57 19.21
CA SER A 24 -1.90 0.14 18.86
C SER A 24 -2.87 -0.74 19.64
N GLU A 25 -3.13 -0.45 20.90
CA GLU A 25 -4.04 -1.24 21.76
C GLU A 25 -5.47 -1.35 21.20
N PRO A 26 -6.19 -0.24 20.90
CA PRO A 26 -7.52 -0.34 20.31
C PRO A 26 -7.51 -0.99 18.92
N ILE A 27 -6.44 -0.85 18.16
CA ILE A 27 -6.30 -1.48 16.83
C ILE A 27 -6.15 -2.99 16.97
N ILE A 28 -5.35 -3.47 17.92
CA ILE A 28 -5.19 -4.89 18.22
C ILE A 28 -6.52 -5.48 18.67
N PHE A 29 -7.25 -4.79 19.54
CA PHE A 29 -8.58 -5.23 20.00
C PHE A 29 -9.56 -5.40 18.84
N ILE A 30 -9.61 -4.45 17.90
CA ILE A 30 -10.45 -4.55 16.69
C ILE A 30 -10.01 -5.73 15.81
N LYS A 31 -8.71 -5.94 15.64
CA LYS A 31 -8.17 -7.06 14.86
C LYS A 31 -8.48 -8.42 15.49
N THR A 32 -8.48 -8.56 16.81
CA THR A 32 -8.81 -9.83 17.47
C THR A 32 -10.26 -10.24 17.26
N ILE A 33 -11.18 -9.29 17.13
CA ILE A 33 -12.60 -9.57 16.85
C ILE A 33 -12.76 -10.16 15.43
N THR A 34 -11.90 -9.76 14.47
CA THR A 34 -12.03 -10.15 13.07
C THR A 34 -11.28 -11.44 12.69
N LEU A 35 -10.34 -11.92 13.50
CA LEU A 35 -9.42 -13.02 13.14
C LEU A 35 -9.99 -14.45 13.26
N ASN A 36 -11.23 -14.63 13.70
CA ASN A 36 -11.83 -15.97 13.83
C ASN A 36 -12.20 -16.63 12.49
N THR A 37 -11.95 -15.97 11.36
CA THR A 37 -12.28 -16.49 10.03
C THR A 37 -11.21 -17.38 9.40
N GLU A 38 -10.02 -17.47 9.99
CA GLU A 38 -8.92 -18.29 9.42
C GLU A 38 -9.16 -19.79 9.49
N LYS A 39 -9.99 -20.28 10.42
CA LYS A 39 -10.35 -21.71 10.51
C LYS A 39 -11.16 -22.23 9.32
N PHE A 40 -11.71 -21.34 8.50
CA PHE A 40 -12.55 -21.71 7.36
C PHE A 40 -11.75 -21.97 6.06
N THR A 41 -10.46 -21.66 6.02
CA THR A 41 -9.69 -21.60 4.75
C THR A 41 -8.97 -22.88 4.34
N ASN A 42 -9.02 -23.96 5.12
CA ASN A 42 -8.23 -25.17 4.85
C ASN A 42 -8.99 -26.33 4.15
N SER A 43 -10.16 -26.08 3.58
CA SER A 43 -10.87 -27.12 2.80
C SER A 43 -10.44 -27.13 1.34
N ILE A 44 -10.20 -28.32 0.78
CA ILE A 44 -9.88 -28.54 -0.65
C ILE A 44 -10.89 -27.84 -1.58
N SER A 45 -12.16 -27.77 -1.17
CA SER A 45 -13.21 -27.03 -1.87
C SER A 45 -12.90 -25.55 -2.03
N ILE A 46 -12.25 -24.91 -1.04
CA ILE A 46 -11.88 -23.51 -1.08
C ILE A 46 -10.70 -23.27 -2.02
N LEU A 47 -9.77 -24.23 -2.10
CA LEU A 47 -8.67 -24.14 -3.07
C LEU A 47 -9.21 -24.17 -4.52
N ILE A 48 -10.14 -25.05 -4.82
CA ILE A 48 -10.79 -25.13 -6.13
C ILE A 48 -11.54 -23.82 -6.46
N ILE A 49 -12.26 -23.27 -5.49
CA ILE A 49 -12.97 -21.98 -5.64
C ILE A 49 -11.97 -20.83 -5.90
N LYS A 50 -10.86 -20.78 -5.17
CA LYS A 50 -9.82 -19.76 -5.39
C LYS A 50 -9.19 -19.86 -6.78
N VAL A 51 -8.88 -21.08 -7.24
CA VAL A 51 -8.33 -21.29 -8.59
C VAL A 51 -9.35 -20.92 -9.66
N ALA A 52 -10.61 -21.33 -9.53
CA ALA A 52 -11.66 -20.96 -10.45
C ALA A 52 -11.88 -19.43 -10.49
N LEU A 53 -11.88 -18.77 -9.33
CA LEU A 53 -12.04 -17.33 -9.22
C LEU A 53 -10.83 -16.58 -9.82
N SER A 54 -9.61 -17.07 -9.62
CA SER A 54 -8.42 -16.48 -10.23
C SER A 54 -8.44 -16.57 -11.75
N LEU A 55 -8.85 -17.74 -12.30
CA LEU A 55 -8.99 -17.95 -13.74
C LEU A 55 -10.07 -17.05 -14.35
N THR A 56 -11.21 -16.92 -13.69
CA THR A 56 -12.29 -16.03 -14.19
C THR A 56 -11.88 -14.56 -14.18
N LEU A 57 -11.17 -14.12 -13.12
CA LEU A 57 -10.63 -12.77 -13.04
C LEU A 57 -9.57 -12.50 -14.12
N THR A 58 -8.65 -13.43 -14.34
CA THR A 58 -7.61 -13.26 -15.38
C THR A 58 -8.21 -13.23 -16.77
N LEU A 59 -9.19 -14.08 -17.07
CA LEU A 59 -9.92 -14.08 -18.34
C LEU A 59 -10.70 -12.77 -18.53
N PHE A 60 -11.36 -12.29 -17.49
CA PHE A 60 -12.09 -11.00 -17.52
C PHE A 60 -11.16 -9.83 -17.83
N TRP A 61 -10.00 -9.74 -17.16
CA TRP A 61 -9.01 -8.70 -17.43
C TRP A 61 -8.38 -8.82 -18.82
N ALA A 62 -8.09 -10.05 -19.27
CA ALA A 62 -7.60 -10.28 -20.63
C ALA A 62 -8.62 -9.81 -21.68
N LEU A 63 -9.90 -10.11 -21.47
CA LEU A 63 -10.99 -9.65 -22.35
C LEU A 63 -11.09 -8.11 -22.37
N LEU A 64 -11.01 -7.46 -21.21
CA LEU A 64 -11.01 -6.00 -21.12
C LEU A 64 -9.81 -5.38 -21.86
N ILE A 65 -8.61 -5.95 -21.77
CA ILE A 65 -7.43 -5.49 -22.50
C ILE A 65 -7.65 -5.59 -24.01
N ILE A 66 -8.23 -6.70 -24.48
CA ILE A 66 -8.53 -6.90 -25.92
C ILE A 66 -9.57 -5.88 -26.40
N LEU A 67 -10.61 -5.61 -25.60
CA LEU A 67 -11.68 -4.68 -25.95
C LEU A 67 -11.22 -3.21 -25.92
N THR A 68 -10.41 -2.82 -24.94
CA THR A 68 -9.98 -1.43 -24.75
C THR A 68 -8.79 -1.04 -25.62
N LYS A 69 -8.07 -2.01 -26.19
CA LYS A 69 -6.87 -1.81 -27.04
C LYS A 69 -5.95 -0.70 -26.51
N PRO A 70 -5.42 -0.81 -25.28
CA PRO A 70 -4.59 0.23 -24.71
C PRO A 70 -3.32 0.40 -25.53
N LYS A 71 -2.73 1.60 -25.53
CA LYS A 71 -1.44 1.85 -26.18
C LYS A 71 -0.39 0.89 -25.59
N LEU A 72 0.44 0.29 -26.43
CA LEU A 72 1.46 -0.69 -26.06
C LEU A 72 2.34 -0.22 -24.88
N ILE A 73 2.72 1.07 -24.90
CA ILE A 73 3.53 1.66 -23.81
C ILE A 73 2.85 1.58 -22.46
N LYS A 74 1.52 1.78 -22.37
CA LYS A 74 0.78 1.66 -21.12
C LYS A 74 0.71 0.21 -20.65
N LEU A 75 0.59 -0.74 -21.56
CA LEU A 75 0.59 -2.16 -21.25
C LEU A 75 1.96 -2.61 -20.71
N LEU A 76 3.05 -2.17 -21.35
CA LEU A 76 4.41 -2.46 -20.88
C LEU A 76 4.66 -1.89 -19.49
N LEU A 77 4.28 -0.64 -19.23
CA LEU A 77 4.43 -0.03 -17.90
C LEU A 77 3.61 -0.77 -16.84
N ALA A 78 2.38 -1.15 -17.15
CA ALA A 78 1.55 -1.94 -16.24
C ALA A 78 2.15 -3.32 -15.95
N SER A 79 2.72 -3.99 -16.97
CA SER A 79 3.38 -5.27 -16.82
C SER A 79 4.64 -5.17 -15.94
N ILE A 80 5.43 -4.11 -16.09
CA ILE A 80 6.61 -3.86 -15.25
C ILE A 80 6.18 -3.68 -13.78
N ILE A 81 5.16 -2.86 -13.52
CA ILE A 81 4.63 -2.67 -12.16
C ILE A 81 4.11 -3.98 -11.58
N GLY A 82 3.39 -4.77 -12.39
CA GLY A 82 2.90 -6.10 -11.98
C GLY A 82 4.02 -7.08 -11.62
N LEU A 83 5.13 -7.05 -12.38
CA LEU A 83 6.30 -7.90 -12.12
C LEU A 83 7.07 -7.51 -10.85
N LEU A 84 6.99 -6.26 -10.40
CA LEU A 84 7.65 -5.85 -9.15
C LEU A 84 7.08 -6.58 -7.92
N ILE A 85 5.82 -7.03 -7.96
CA ILE A 85 5.19 -7.75 -6.83
C ILE A 85 5.85 -9.11 -6.59
N PRO A 86 5.87 -10.03 -7.57
CA PRO A 86 6.54 -11.31 -7.38
C PRO A 86 8.05 -11.16 -7.16
N LEU A 87 8.68 -10.14 -7.76
CA LEU A 87 10.09 -9.83 -7.50
C LEU A 87 10.33 -9.40 -6.06
N SER A 88 9.43 -8.63 -5.45
CA SER A 88 9.55 -8.27 -4.02
C SER A 88 9.41 -9.50 -3.13
N TRP A 89 8.50 -10.42 -3.44
CA TRP A 89 8.37 -11.68 -2.70
C TRP A 89 9.59 -12.58 -2.85
N ALA A 90 10.10 -12.72 -4.06
CA ALA A 90 11.32 -13.49 -4.31
C ALA A 90 12.54 -12.83 -3.66
N GLY A 91 12.64 -11.51 -3.71
CA GLY A 91 13.72 -10.74 -3.09
C GLY A 91 13.75 -10.93 -1.57
N THR A 92 12.62 -10.72 -0.90
CA THR A 92 12.56 -10.82 0.58
C THR A 92 12.51 -12.25 1.09
N GLY A 93 11.95 -13.20 0.31
CA GLY A 93 11.80 -14.59 0.75
C GLY A 93 12.97 -15.50 0.40
N PHE A 94 13.78 -15.17 -0.61
CA PHE A 94 14.89 -16.04 -1.07
C PHE A 94 16.24 -15.33 -1.11
N ILE A 95 16.32 -14.11 -1.69
CA ILE A 95 17.61 -13.46 -1.95
C ILE A 95 18.15 -12.78 -0.70
N LEU A 96 17.28 -12.10 0.05
CA LEU A 96 17.62 -11.37 1.27
C LEU A 96 17.36 -12.19 2.55
N TYR A 97 16.93 -13.44 2.40
CA TYR A 97 16.69 -14.32 3.55
C TYR A 97 18.04 -14.75 4.15
N ASP A 98 18.26 -14.35 5.41
CA ASP A 98 19.40 -14.79 6.21
C ASP A 98 18.86 -15.62 7.39
N GLU A 99 19.47 -16.78 7.63
CA GLU A 99 19.07 -17.66 8.75
C GLU A 99 19.37 -17.03 10.12
N PHE A 100 20.36 -16.13 10.18
CA PHE A 100 20.77 -15.46 11.43
C PHE A 100 19.99 -14.20 11.74
N ASP A 101 19.52 -13.47 10.72
CA ASP A 101 18.68 -12.26 10.84
C ASP A 101 17.52 -12.34 9.84
N PRO A 102 16.46 -13.10 10.14
CA PRO A 102 15.40 -13.35 9.20
C PRO A 102 14.64 -12.06 8.88
N ILE A 103 14.81 -11.58 7.66
CA ILE A 103 14.05 -10.44 7.14
C ILE A 103 12.59 -10.86 7.00
N ALA A 104 11.68 -10.03 7.48
CA ALA A 104 10.25 -10.28 7.33
C ALA A 104 9.87 -10.39 5.86
N PHE A 105 9.10 -11.44 5.52
CA PHE A 105 8.53 -11.60 4.18
C PHE A 105 7.59 -10.43 3.89
N GLU A 106 8.03 -9.53 3.03
CA GLU A 106 7.32 -8.29 2.71
C GLU A 106 7.02 -8.22 1.22
N SER A 107 5.86 -7.66 0.91
CA SER A 107 5.44 -7.33 -0.45
C SER A 107 5.46 -5.82 -0.66
N LEU A 108 5.19 -5.39 -1.90
CA LEU A 108 5.02 -3.98 -2.21
C LEU A 108 3.86 -3.39 -1.38
N SER A 109 4.21 -2.66 -0.35
CA SER A 109 3.31 -1.89 0.51
C SER A 109 4.01 -0.62 0.94
N TYR A 110 3.26 0.41 1.30
CA TYR A 110 3.86 1.68 1.71
C TYR A 110 3.50 2.09 3.14
N THR A 111 2.47 1.48 3.77
CA THR A 111 2.04 1.88 5.11
C THR A 111 3.13 1.64 6.16
N LYS A 112 3.56 0.40 6.31
CA LYS A 112 4.63 0.02 7.25
C LYS A 112 5.99 0.60 6.81
N PRO A 113 6.42 0.46 5.54
CA PRO A 113 7.68 1.03 5.07
C PRO A 113 7.87 2.52 5.31
N TYR A 114 6.83 3.35 5.15
CA TYR A 114 6.93 4.77 5.48
C TYR A 114 7.13 5.01 6.97
N ALA A 115 6.40 4.30 7.82
CA ALA A 115 6.55 4.38 9.26
C ALA A 115 7.97 3.96 9.68
N ASP A 116 8.47 2.83 9.17
CA ASP A 116 9.80 2.31 9.45
C ASP A 116 10.90 3.24 8.92
N THR A 117 10.72 3.85 7.74
CA THR A 117 11.67 4.82 7.15
C THR A 117 11.80 6.06 8.01
N LEU A 118 10.70 6.64 8.48
CA LEU A 118 10.74 7.80 9.39
C LEU A 118 11.44 7.45 10.70
N PHE A 119 11.16 6.28 11.24
CA PHE A 119 11.79 5.84 12.48
C PHE A 119 13.29 5.56 12.29
N TRP A 120 13.67 4.98 11.15
CA TRP A 120 15.07 4.79 10.78
C TRP A 120 15.82 6.12 10.62
N ILE A 121 15.23 7.14 10.03
CA ILE A 121 15.84 8.48 9.91
C ILE A 121 16.14 9.08 11.29
N VAL A 122 15.23 8.88 12.26
CA VAL A 122 15.39 9.42 13.62
C VAL A 122 16.35 8.60 14.46
N ALA A 123 16.37 7.28 14.29
CA ALA A 123 17.12 6.32 15.12
C ALA A 123 17.99 5.37 14.29
N SER A 124 18.70 5.90 13.30
CA SER A 124 19.52 5.11 12.35
C SER A 124 20.64 4.30 13.00
N SER A 125 21.10 4.71 14.19
CA SER A 125 22.12 3.97 14.96
C SER A 125 21.56 2.75 15.69
N ALA A 126 20.24 2.69 15.91
CA ALA A 126 19.59 1.63 16.68
C ALA A 126 18.81 0.63 15.79
N ILE A 127 18.59 0.96 14.53
CA ILE A 127 17.76 0.17 13.62
C ILE A 127 18.48 0.01 12.30
N SER A 128 18.61 -1.24 11.84
CA SER A 128 19.15 -1.54 10.51
C SER A 128 18.10 -1.18 9.42
N PRO A 129 18.56 -0.70 8.25
CA PRO A 129 17.67 -0.45 7.13
C PRO A 129 17.09 -1.78 6.63
N ASN A 130 15.76 -1.82 6.50
CA ASN A 130 15.04 -2.97 5.96
C ASN A 130 14.64 -2.76 4.49
N PHE A 131 14.03 -3.78 3.88
CA PHE A 131 13.50 -3.72 2.51
C PHE A 131 12.57 -2.51 2.30
N GLY A 132 11.73 -2.20 3.29
CA GLY A 132 10.79 -1.07 3.24
C GLY A 132 11.48 0.29 3.12
N VAL A 133 12.60 0.50 3.83
CA VAL A 133 13.40 1.73 3.73
C VAL A 133 13.98 1.88 2.32
N GLY A 134 14.50 0.79 1.75
CA GLY A 134 14.96 0.76 0.37
C GLY A 134 13.86 1.06 -0.66
N LEU A 135 12.67 0.51 -0.45
CA LEU A 135 11.51 0.73 -1.31
C LEU A 135 11.09 2.22 -1.31
N VAL A 136 10.96 2.82 -0.14
CA VAL A 136 10.60 4.25 0.00
C VAL A 136 11.69 5.14 -0.59
N GLY A 137 12.95 4.89 -0.24
CA GLY A 137 14.09 5.63 -0.78
C GLY A 137 14.16 5.54 -2.31
N GLY A 138 14.00 4.34 -2.87
CA GLY A 138 14.00 4.11 -4.31
C GLY A 138 12.87 4.84 -5.03
N THR A 139 11.66 4.85 -4.46
CA THR A 139 10.53 5.58 -5.06
C THR A 139 10.70 7.09 -5.01
N VAL A 140 11.23 7.63 -3.92
CA VAL A 140 11.53 9.07 -3.80
C VAL A 140 12.62 9.46 -4.80
N CYS A 141 13.74 8.74 -4.84
CA CYS A 141 14.81 8.98 -5.80
C CYS A 141 14.32 8.87 -7.25
N GLY A 142 13.57 7.82 -7.58
CA GLY A 142 13.00 7.62 -8.91
C GLY A 142 12.04 8.76 -9.32
N SER A 143 11.23 9.24 -8.39
CA SER A 143 10.33 10.36 -8.65
C SER A 143 11.09 11.67 -8.91
N ILE A 144 12.16 11.94 -8.17
CA ILE A 144 13.02 13.10 -8.37
C ILE A 144 13.70 13.03 -9.75
N VAL A 145 14.32 11.91 -10.07
CA VAL A 145 14.99 11.71 -11.36
C VAL A 145 14.00 11.90 -12.51
N THR A 146 12.83 11.28 -12.44
CA THR A 146 11.81 11.43 -13.48
C THR A 146 11.36 12.88 -13.63
N SER A 147 11.12 13.58 -12.51
CA SER A 147 10.71 14.99 -12.52
C SER A 147 11.77 15.91 -13.12
N LEU A 148 13.05 15.62 -12.90
CA LEU A 148 14.16 16.37 -13.51
C LEU A 148 14.27 16.10 -15.01
N VAL A 149 14.13 14.83 -15.42
CA VAL A 149 14.19 14.43 -16.84
C VAL A 149 13.03 15.01 -17.64
N THR A 150 11.81 15.00 -17.09
CA THR A 150 10.62 15.57 -17.74
C THR A 150 10.55 17.09 -17.65
N ARG A 151 11.44 17.73 -16.88
CA ARG A 151 11.44 19.17 -16.60
C ARG A 151 10.11 19.69 -16.00
N GLU A 152 9.40 18.84 -15.30
CA GLU A 152 8.12 19.16 -14.64
C GLU A 152 8.29 19.41 -13.13
N PHE A 153 9.50 19.74 -12.70
CA PHE A 153 9.80 20.03 -11.30
C PHE A 153 9.11 21.31 -10.87
N LYS A 154 8.03 21.20 -10.08
CA LYS A 154 7.28 22.31 -9.50
C LYS A 154 7.22 22.18 -8.00
N ILE A 155 7.57 23.25 -7.29
CA ILE A 155 7.39 23.34 -5.84
C ILE A 155 6.00 23.95 -5.60
N GLU A 156 5.05 23.11 -5.24
CA GLU A 156 3.72 23.56 -4.86
C GLU A 156 3.61 23.64 -3.33
N THR A 157 3.14 24.77 -2.84
CA THR A 157 2.88 25.05 -1.43
C THR A 157 1.37 25.13 -1.17
N PHE A 158 0.97 25.22 0.09
CA PHE A 158 -0.43 25.38 0.45
C PHE A 158 -0.86 26.84 0.21
N ASP A 159 -2.01 27.02 -0.43
CA ASP A 159 -2.55 28.33 -0.75
C ASP A 159 -3.51 28.86 0.34
N SER A 160 -4.04 27.98 1.19
CA SER A 160 -4.92 28.36 2.28
C SER A 160 -4.85 27.42 3.49
N THR A 161 -5.17 27.95 4.68
CA THR A 161 -5.25 27.18 5.93
C THR A 161 -6.31 26.09 5.88
N ALA A 162 -7.44 26.35 5.22
CA ALA A 162 -8.50 25.36 5.03
C ALA A 162 -8.03 24.15 4.21
N GLN A 163 -7.19 24.41 3.21
CA GLN A 163 -6.58 23.33 2.41
C GLN A 163 -5.62 22.51 3.27
N THR A 164 -4.74 23.15 4.03
CA THR A 164 -3.80 22.47 4.93
C THR A 164 -4.52 21.55 5.93
N THR A 165 -5.60 22.05 6.54
CA THR A 165 -6.40 21.25 7.50
C THR A 165 -7.04 20.03 6.84
N ARG A 166 -7.56 20.16 5.62
CA ARG A 166 -8.11 19.00 4.88
C ARG A 166 -7.06 17.93 4.59
N TYR A 167 -5.87 18.35 4.17
CA TYR A 167 -4.76 17.43 3.92
C TYR A 167 -4.30 16.76 5.20
N PHE A 168 -4.24 17.49 6.33
CA PHE A 168 -3.87 16.96 7.64
C PHE A 168 -4.85 15.86 8.10
N ILE A 169 -6.16 16.14 8.06
CA ILE A 169 -7.20 15.18 8.42
C ILE A 169 -7.15 13.97 7.49
N GLY A 170 -7.02 14.18 6.19
CA GLY A 170 -6.91 13.09 5.21
C GLY A 170 -5.71 12.19 5.45
N ALA A 171 -4.53 12.77 5.72
CA ALA A 171 -3.32 12.02 6.03
C ALA A 171 -3.45 11.19 7.32
N THR A 172 -4.07 11.77 8.35
CA THR A 172 -4.33 11.08 9.62
C THR A 172 -5.28 9.90 9.43
N MET A 173 -6.40 10.10 8.76
CA MET A 173 -7.36 9.03 8.44
C MET A 173 -6.72 7.92 7.58
N MET A 174 -5.87 8.31 6.62
CA MET A 174 -5.15 7.35 5.76
C MET A 174 -4.12 6.55 6.56
N GLY A 175 -3.43 7.17 7.54
CA GLY A 175 -2.47 6.50 8.42
C GLY A 175 -3.14 5.43 9.30
N VAL A 176 -4.20 5.79 10.02
CA VAL A 176 -4.96 4.85 10.86
C VAL A 176 -5.64 3.78 10.01
N GLY A 177 -6.32 4.18 8.95
CA GLY A 177 -7.02 3.26 8.04
C GLY A 177 -6.09 2.27 7.35
N GLY A 178 -4.91 2.72 6.92
CA GLY A 178 -3.90 1.85 6.31
C GLY A 178 -3.35 0.78 7.27
N VAL A 179 -3.21 1.12 8.55
CA VAL A 179 -2.79 0.15 9.58
C VAL A 179 -3.91 -0.82 9.94
N LEU A 180 -5.14 -0.35 10.07
CA LEU A 180 -6.32 -1.20 10.28
C LEU A 180 -6.53 -2.18 9.12
N ALA A 181 -6.37 -1.69 7.90
CA ALA A 181 -6.50 -2.47 6.68
C ALA A 181 -5.36 -3.49 6.44
N GLY A 182 -4.29 -3.43 7.26
CA GLY A 182 -3.10 -4.26 7.06
C GLY A 182 -2.24 -3.85 5.87
N GLY A 183 -2.51 -2.70 5.24
CA GLY A 183 -1.78 -2.16 4.10
C GLY A 183 -2.49 -1.00 3.41
N CYS A 184 -1.77 -0.33 2.53
CA CYS A 184 -2.33 0.71 1.66
C CYS A 184 -3.03 0.09 0.43
N THR A 185 -3.56 0.92 -0.46
CA THR A 185 -4.18 0.48 -1.72
C THR A 185 -3.26 -0.42 -2.55
N ILE A 186 -1.94 -0.17 -2.54
CA ILE A 186 -0.96 -1.01 -3.23
C ILE A 186 -0.76 -2.33 -2.48
N GLY A 187 -0.59 -2.28 -1.16
CA GLY A 187 -0.38 -3.49 -0.34
C GLY A 187 -1.62 -4.40 -0.30
N ALA A 188 -2.78 -3.86 -0.02
CA ALA A 188 -4.02 -4.65 0.05
C ALA A 188 -4.61 -4.92 -1.34
N GLY A 189 -4.61 -3.91 -2.23
CA GLY A 189 -5.24 -4.02 -3.55
C GLY A 189 -4.35 -4.74 -4.56
N LEU A 190 -3.14 -4.26 -4.82
CA LEU A 190 -2.30 -4.78 -5.89
C LEU A 190 -1.54 -6.05 -5.45
N ALA A 191 -0.94 -6.03 -4.27
CA ALA A 191 -0.15 -7.15 -3.76
C ALA A 191 -0.99 -8.19 -3.01
N GLY A 192 -2.06 -7.77 -2.33
CA GLY A 192 -2.91 -8.66 -1.53
C GLY A 192 -4.02 -9.37 -2.32
N LEU A 193 -4.61 -8.74 -3.33
CA LEU A 193 -5.69 -9.35 -4.13
C LEU A 193 -5.30 -10.70 -4.78
N PRO A 194 -4.08 -10.89 -5.32
CA PRO A 194 -3.69 -12.17 -5.88
C PRO A 194 -3.74 -13.34 -4.88
N SER A 195 -3.64 -13.07 -3.58
CA SER A 195 -3.78 -14.11 -2.54
C SER A 195 -5.23 -14.59 -2.36
N LEU A 196 -6.22 -13.86 -2.92
CA LEU A 196 -7.66 -14.13 -2.80
C LEU A 196 -8.10 -14.34 -1.34
N ALA A 197 -7.44 -13.69 -0.40
CA ALA A 197 -7.86 -13.67 0.98
C ALA A 197 -9.11 -12.82 1.14
N LEU A 198 -10.10 -13.31 1.89
CA LEU A 198 -11.35 -12.57 2.11
C LEU A 198 -11.10 -11.18 2.70
N ALA A 199 -10.13 -11.07 3.60
CA ALA A 199 -9.74 -9.80 4.20
C ALA A 199 -9.28 -8.78 3.16
N THR A 200 -8.44 -9.17 2.20
CA THR A 200 -7.92 -8.26 1.17
C THR A 200 -9.01 -7.79 0.21
N ILE A 201 -9.98 -8.65 -0.10
CA ILE A 201 -11.15 -8.30 -0.91
C ILE A 201 -12.02 -7.26 -0.18
N LEU A 202 -12.34 -7.50 1.09
CA LEU A 202 -13.12 -6.57 1.91
C LEU A 202 -12.44 -5.21 2.06
N VAL A 203 -11.13 -5.21 2.32
CA VAL A 203 -10.34 -3.98 2.41
C VAL A 203 -10.36 -3.22 1.10
N THR A 204 -10.16 -3.88 -0.03
CA THR A 204 -10.16 -3.24 -1.35
C THR A 204 -11.53 -2.62 -1.68
N VAL A 205 -12.61 -3.34 -1.41
CA VAL A 205 -13.98 -2.82 -1.58
C VAL A 205 -14.21 -1.61 -0.68
N SER A 206 -13.79 -1.66 0.59
CA SER A 206 -13.91 -0.55 1.54
C SER A 206 -13.14 0.70 1.08
N ILE A 207 -11.95 0.53 0.50
CA ILE A 207 -11.16 1.65 -0.06
C ILE A 207 -11.90 2.28 -1.24
N ILE A 208 -12.45 1.47 -2.15
CA ILE A 208 -13.23 1.97 -3.30
C ILE A 208 -14.47 2.73 -2.84
N LEU A 209 -15.23 2.15 -1.91
CA LEU A 209 -16.44 2.79 -1.37
C LEU A 209 -16.12 4.10 -0.65
N GLY A 210 -15.05 4.14 0.16
CA GLY A 210 -14.59 5.35 0.82
C GLY A 210 -14.20 6.44 -0.16
N GLY A 211 -13.49 6.10 -1.24
CA GLY A 211 -13.13 7.02 -2.31
C GLY A 211 -14.35 7.58 -3.05
N LEU A 212 -15.33 6.73 -3.36
CA LEU A 212 -16.60 7.16 -3.96
C LEU A 212 -17.39 8.08 -3.03
N ALA A 213 -17.54 7.71 -1.76
CA ALA A 213 -18.23 8.53 -0.77
C ALA A 213 -17.61 9.92 -0.63
N CYS A 214 -16.28 10.00 -0.58
CA CYS A 214 -15.57 11.27 -0.53
C CYS A 214 -15.79 12.11 -1.80
N LYS A 215 -15.78 11.49 -2.97
CA LYS A 215 -16.06 12.17 -4.24
C LYS A 215 -17.48 12.75 -4.26
N TYR A 216 -18.48 12.01 -3.84
CA TYR A 216 -19.87 12.50 -3.77
C TYR A 216 -20.03 13.62 -2.75
N ALA A 217 -19.44 13.49 -1.56
CA ALA A 217 -19.47 14.54 -0.54
C ALA A 217 -18.77 15.84 -0.99
N SER A 218 -17.74 15.75 -1.83
CA SER A 218 -17.04 16.92 -2.38
C SER A 218 -17.78 17.55 -3.57
N ALA A 219 -18.54 16.78 -4.31
CA ALA A 219 -19.34 17.28 -5.45
C ALA A 219 -20.62 17.99 -5.00
N SER A 220 -21.08 17.76 -3.76
CA SER A 220 -22.27 18.37 -3.15
C SER A 220 -22.02 19.75 -2.55
N LYS A 221 -20.79 20.28 -2.63
CA LYS A 221 -20.41 21.63 -2.19
C LYS A 221 -19.97 22.49 -3.37
#